data_1e7961a79735d553a50b81bb19880d95
#
_entry.id   1e7961a79735d553a50b81bb19880d95
#
_cell.length_a   1.000
_cell.length_b   1.000
_cell.length_c   1.000
_cell.angle_alpha   90.00
_cell.angle_beta   90.00
_cell.angle_gamma   90.00
#
_symmetry.space_group_name_H-M   'P 1'
#
loop_
_entity.id
_entity.type
_entity.pdbx_description
1 polymer ?
#
loop_
_entity_poly.entity_id
_entity_poly.type
_entity_poly.pdbx_seq_one_letter_code
_entity_poly.pdbx_strand_id
1 'polypeptide(L)'
;STIAWKNYPVLKVPAFFGNSQRIASAITRNKEERLAFSCSNDKVVSQPVELVPFNRIHWSRYAVYFRHYDRKELYWQAYKEQDELEAKLRKEEQELDARTVDRVIIANQASEKAHKMEAVSSSSGRDWRDASKGGYFMYELKVLPGVKQLLCLQLLGSDAGNRIFDVLIDGKPIQTINLSTPNPEHTGLYRRYIDIPDNCIGQKKAVTVKFQAKNGGMAGGIFDVRILS
;
A
#
# COMPACT_ATOMS: atom_id res chain seq x y z
N SER A 1 23.02 3.90 -9.44
CA SER A 1 22.65 3.97 -8.01
C SER A 1 21.16 4.19 -7.90
N THR A 2 20.43 3.17 -7.48
CA THR A 2 18.98 3.24 -7.26
C THR A 2 18.76 4.07 -5.99
N ILE A 3 18.29 5.29 -6.13
CA ILE A 3 17.94 6.14 -5.00
C ILE A 3 16.72 5.49 -4.31
N ALA A 4 16.91 5.00 -3.10
CA ALA A 4 15.85 4.40 -2.31
C ALA A 4 14.86 5.49 -1.87
N TRP A 5 13.73 5.62 -2.55
CA TRP A 5 12.67 6.60 -2.25
C TRP A 5 12.10 6.49 -0.84
N LYS A 6 12.35 5.38 -0.13
CA LYS A 6 11.82 5.11 1.22
C LYS A 6 12.40 5.99 2.33
N ASN A 7 13.52 6.68 2.11
CA ASN A 7 14.23 7.43 3.16
C ASN A 7 14.08 8.96 3.05
N TYR A 8 13.27 9.47 2.15
CA TYR A 8 13.03 10.91 2.09
C TYR A 8 11.87 11.29 3.02
N PRO A 9 12.05 12.33 3.84
CA PRO A 9 10.95 12.85 4.67
C PRO A 9 9.76 13.24 3.78
N VAL A 10 8.55 13.01 4.27
CA VAL A 10 7.32 13.40 3.55
C VAL A 10 7.37 14.92 3.33
N LEU A 11 7.17 15.36 2.09
CA LEU A 11 7.07 16.78 1.79
C LEU A 11 5.80 17.34 2.44
N LYS A 12 5.96 18.17 3.44
CA LYS A 12 4.84 18.92 4.04
C LYS A 12 4.46 20.07 3.11
N VAL A 13 3.41 19.83 2.30
CA VAL A 13 2.90 20.85 1.38
C VAL A 13 2.09 21.88 2.17
N PRO A 14 2.40 23.17 2.10
CA PRO A 14 1.62 24.20 2.77
C PRO A 14 0.19 24.29 2.22
N ALA A 15 -0.74 24.75 3.06
CA ALA A 15 -2.11 25.02 2.68
C ALA A 15 -2.40 26.53 2.80
N PHE A 16 -3.21 27.04 1.88
CA PHE A 16 -3.68 28.43 1.90
C PHE A 16 -5.12 28.53 2.42
N PHE A 17 -5.42 29.64 3.12
CA PHE A 17 -6.71 29.90 3.77
C PHE A 17 -7.35 31.19 3.27
N GLY A 18 -8.66 31.14 3.01
CA GLY A 18 -9.47 32.26 2.56
C GLY A 18 -9.63 32.31 1.05
N ASN A 19 -10.27 33.35 0.55
CA ASN A 19 -10.48 33.55 -0.88
C ASN A 19 -9.21 33.99 -1.62
N SER A 20 -9.22 33.92 -2.94
CA SER A 20 -8.08 34.27 -3.80
C SER A 20 -7.57 35.68 -3.59
N GLN A 21 -8.44 36.64 -3.32
CA GLN A 21 -8.07 38.05 -3.09
C GLN A 21 -7.27 38.20 -1.77
N ARG A 22 -7.70 37.53 -0.71
CA ARG A 22 -7.01 37.51 0.58
C ARG A 22 -5.64 36.83 0.46
N ILE A 23 -5.57 35.72 -0.26
CA ILE A 23 -4.32 35.00 -0.50
C ILE A 23 -3.36 35.87 -1.31
N ALA A 24 -3.82 36.46 -2.42
CA ALA A 24 -3.01 37.35 -3.28
C ALA A 24 -2.44 38.55 -2.52
N SER A 25 -3.24 39.18 -1.65
CA SER A 25 -2.80 40.32 -0.84
C SER A 25 -1.75 39.97 0.23
N ALA A 26 -1.64 38.72 0.62
CA ALA A 26 -0.68 38.26 1.61
C ALA A 26 0.64 37.78 0.99
N ILE A 27 0.68 37.60 -0.33
CA ILE A 27 1.89 37.22 -1.06
C ILE A 27 2.69 38.49 -1.35
N THR A 28 3.92 38.56 -0.86
CA THR A 28 4.82 39.70 -1.03
C THR A 28 5.98 39.31 -1.95
N ARG A 29 6.38 40.28 -2.81
CA ARG A 29 7.53 40.11 -3.68
C ARG A 29 8.82 40.17 -2.86
N ASN A 30 9.73 39.25 -3.08
CA ASN A 30 11.07 39.34 -2.53
C ASN A 30 11.82 40.50 -3.20
N LYS A 31 12.45 41.38 -2.40
CA LYS A 31 13.17 42.57 -2.91
C LYS A 31 14.57 42.21 -3.43
N GLU A 32 15.15 41.16 -2.89
CA GLU A 32 16.51 40.72 -3.20
C GLU A 32 16.56 39.75 -4.38
N GLU A 33 15.47 39.02 -4.61
CA GLU A 33 15.38 38.00 -5.66
C GLU A 33 14.35 38.37 -6.74
N ARG A 34 14.80 38.37 -7.99
CA ARG A 34 13.90 38.60 -9.13
C ARG A 34 12.93 37.43 -9.31
N LEU A 35 11.63 37.73 -9.38
CA LEU A 35 10.54 36.74 -9.57
C LEU A 35 10.36 35.77 -8.41
N ALA A 36 10.86 36.07 -7.23
CA ALA A 36 10.57 35.33 -6.01
C ALA A 36 9.51 36.07 -5.18
N PHE A 37 8.63 35.30 -4.56
CA PHE A 37 7.56 35.80 -3.70
C PHE A 37 7.50 34.94 -2.43
N SER A 38 7.01 35.53 -1.34
CA SER A 38 6.85 34.80 -0.07
C SER A 38 5.51 35.09 0.58
N CYS A 39 5.05 34.17 1.37
CA CYS A 39 3.91 34.32 2.26
C CYS A 39 4.23 33.69 3.62
N SER A 40 4.24 34.50 4.67
CA SER A 40 4.48 34.05 6.06
C SER A 40 3.31 34.39 6.99
N ASN A 41 2.19 34.90 6.47
CA ASN A 41 1.03 35.25 7.27
C ASN A 41 0.30 33.97 7.70
N ASP A 42 0.38 33.62 8.98
CA ASP A 42 -0.23 32.43 9.59
C ASP A 42 -1.77 32.37 9.55
N LYS A 43 -2.43 33.51 9.23
CA LYS A 43 -3.88 33.59 8.97
C LYS A 43 -4.24 33.23 7.53
N VAL A 44 -3.24 33.08 6.64
CA VAL A 44 -3.42 32.85 5.21
C VAL A 44 -2.68 31.61 4.72
N VAL A 45 -1.61 31.18 5.41
CA VAL A 45 -0.84 30.00 5.05
C VAL A 45 -0.52 29.16 6.29
N SER A 46 -0.52 27.85 6.15
CA SER A 46 -0.28 26.91 7.26
C SER A 46 1.17 26.91 7.77
N GLN A 47 2.11 27.27 6.92
CA GLN A 47 3.53 27.45 7.22
C GLN A 47 4.14 28.43 6.21
N PRO A 48 5.23 29.13 6.52
CA PRO A 48 5.89 30.02 5.57
C PRO A 48 6.19 29.33 4.24
N VAL A 49 5.92 29.99 3.14
CA VAL A 49 6.14 29.49 1.79
C VAL A 49 6.93 30.50 0.97
N GLU A 50 7.84 29.99 0.16
CA GLU A 50 8.55 30.75 -0.87
C GLU A 50 8.14 30.21 -2.24
N LEU A 51 7.77 31.11 -3.14
CA LEU A 51 7.37 30.85 -4.51
C LEU A 51 8.49 31.33 -5.44
N VAL A 52 9.12 30.42 -6.13
CA VAL A 52 10.22 30.70 -7.04
C VAL A 52 9.93 30.19 -8.45
N PRO A 53 10.52 30.75 -9.51
CA PRO A 53 10.39 30.26 -10.85
C PRO A 53 10.88 28.80 -10.98
N PHE A 54 10.18 28.00 -11.75
CA PHE A 54 10.51 26.57 -11.94
C PHE A 54 11.95 26.34 -12.42
N ASN A 55 12.48 27.20 -13.27
CA ASN A 55 13.86 27.11 -13.78
C ASN A 55 14.95 27.33 -12.71
N ARG A 56 14.57 27.72 -11.49
CA ARG A 56 15.49 27.87 -10.34
C ARG A 56 15.48 26.70 -9.40
N ILE A 57 14.58 25.75 -9.60
CA ILE A 57 14.45 24.57 -8.73
C ILE A 57 15.40 23.48 -9.25
N HIS A 58 16.59 23.40 -8.66
CA HIS A 58 17.59 22.37 -8.95
C HIS A 58 17.76 21.50 -7.70
N TRP A 59 17.63 20.18 -7.87
CA TRP A 59 17.92 19.18 -6.83
C TRP A 59 17.09 19.29 -5.54
N SER A 60 16.02 20.11 -5.54
CA SER A 60 15.13 20.33 -4.40
C SER A 60 13.79 19.66 -4.61
N ARG A 61 13.14 19.26 -3.52
CA ARG A 61 11.74 18.82 -3.55
C ARG A 61 10.84 20.05 -3.49
N TYR A 62 9.81 20.08 -4.31
CA TYR A 62 8.89 21.20 -4.41
C TYR A 62 7.45 20.73 -4.62
N ALA A 63 6.48 21.59 -4.34
CA ALA A 63 5.08 21.38 -4.65
C ALA A 63 4.64 22.37 -5.73
N VAL A 64 3.87 21.87 -6.70
CA VAL A 64 3.24 22.69 -7.75
C VAL A 64 1.80 23.02 -7.37
N TYR A 65 1.16 22.13 -6.60
CA TYR A 65 -0.21 22.31 -6.14
C TYR A 65 -0.23 22.50 -4.63
N PHE A 66 -1.06 23.44 -4.18
CA PHE A 66 -1.29 23.72 -2.78
C PHE A 66 -2.73 23.36 -2.41
N ARG A 67 -2.93 22.84 -1.19
CA ARG A 67 -4.27 22.68 -0.66
C ARG A 67 -4.85 24.04 -0.35
N HIS A 68 -6.14 24.21 -0.63
CA HIS A 68 -6.88 25.44 -0.34
C HIS A 68 -8.07 25.11 0.55
N TYR A 69 -8.29 25.94 1.57
CA TYR A 69 -9.41 25.86 2.49
C TYR A 69 -10.02 27.25 2.69
N ASP A 70 -11.34 27.34 2.76
CA ASP A 70 -12.01 28.62 2.98
C ASP A 70 -11.67 29.21 4.37
N ARG A 71 -11.43 28.34 5.35
CA ARG A 71 -11.09 28.71 6.73
C ARG A 71 -9.98 27.81 7.27
N LYS A 72 -9.16 28.38 8.16
CA LYS A 72 -8.04 27.68 8.82
C LYS A 72 -8.51 26.48 9.67
N GLU A 73 -9.69 26.59 10.26
CA GLU A 73 -10.28 25.53 11.08
C GLU A 73 -10.55 24.24 10.30
N LEU A 74 -11.01 24.38 9.05
CA LEU A 74 -11.25 23.23 8.16
C LEU A 74 -9.94 22.48 7.82
N TYR A 75 -8.85 23.21 7.68
CA TYR A 75 -7.54 22.60 7.51
C TYR A 75 -7.12 21.78 8.74
N TRP A 76 -7.25 22.36 9.93
CA TRP A 76 -6.85 21.66 11.15
C TRP A 76 -7.73 20.47 11.46
N GLN A 77 -9.03 20.54 11.16
CA GLN A 77 -9.93 19.41 11.27
C GLN A 77 -9.49 18.28 10.32
N ALA A 78 -9.30 18.57 9.03
CA ALA A 78 -8.85 17.58 8.03
C ALA A 78 -7.46 16.99 8.38
N TYR A 79 -6.56 17.82 8.91
CA TYR A 79 -5.24 17.38 9.36
C TYR A 79 -5.34 16.39 10.52
N LYS A 80 -6.17 16.71 11.52
CA LYS A 80 -6.41 15.85 12.69
C LYS A 80 -7.02 14.50 12.28
N GLU A 81 -8.05 14.52 11.43
CA GLU A 81 -8.68 13.31 10.91
C GLU A 81 -7.68 12.42 10.15
N GLN A 82 -6.82 13.02 9.34
CA GLN A 82 -5.76 12.29 8.64
C GLN A 82 -4.73 11.71 9.60
N ASP A 83 -4.27 12.46 10.59
CA ASP A 83 -3.28 12.03 11.59
C ASP A 83 -3.82 10.87 12.44
N GLU A 84 -5.09 10.94 12.87
CA GLU A 84 -5.78 9.87 13.60
C GLU A 84 -5.92 8.61 12.74
N LEU A 85 -6.25 8.75 11.45
CA LEU A 85 -6.33 7.62 10.53
C LEU A 85 -4.95 6.97 10.31
N GLU A 86 -3.91 7.78 10.07
CA GLU A 86 -2.54 7.28 9.91
C GLU A 86 -2.03 6.57 11.18
N ALA A 87 -2.34 7.10 12.37
CA ALA A 87 -2.00 6.48 13.64
C ALA A 87 -2.71 5.12 13.81
N LYS A 88 -3.99 5.06 13.45
CA LYS A 88 -4.77 3.81 13.48
C LYS A 88 -4.18 2.76 12.54
N LEU A 89 -3.92 3.13 11.27
CA LEU A 89 -3.34 2.21 10.27
C LEU A 89 -1.96 1.71 10.71
N ARG A 90 -1.14 2.57 11.31
CA ARG A 90 0.18 2.20 11.84
C ARG A 90 0.07 1.19 12.99
N LYS A 91 -0.89 1.40 13.89
CA LYS A 91 -1.15 0.47 14.99
C LYS A 91 -1.62 -0.90 14.48
N GLU A 92 -2.57 -0.91 13.54
CA GLU A 92 -3.05 -2.15 12.91
C GLU A 92 -1.92 -2.93 12.21
N GLU A 93 -1.00 -2.24 11.52
CA GLU A 93 0.15 -2.88 10.88
C GLU A 93 1.15 -3.42 11.92
N GLN A 94 1.40 -2.70 13.02
CA GLN A 94 2.26 -3.18 14.11
C GLN A 94 1.68 -4.44 14.79
N GLU A 95 0.36 -4.47 15.03
CA GLU A 95 -0.33 -5.64 15.59
C GLU A 95 -0.25 -6.84 14.62
N LEU A 96 -0.39 -6.58 13.32
CA LEU A 96 -0.25 -7.62 12.30
C LEU A 96 1.19 -8.15 12.23
N ASP A 97 2.18 -7.26 12.24
CA ASP A 97 3.60 -7.64 12.23
C ASP A 97 3.98 -8.46 13.48
N ALA A 98 3.45 -8.12 14.66
CA ALA A 98 3.69 -8.87 15.90
C ALA A 98 3.17 -10.31 15.85
N ARG A 99 2.12 -10.57 15.07
CA ARG A 99 1.55 -11.90 14.86
C ARG A 99 2.13 -12.63 13.66
N THR A 100 2.94 -11.97 12.84
CA THR A 100 3.48 -12.54 11.60
C THR A 100 4.58 -13.55 11.91
N VAL A 101 4.34 -14.80 11.53
CA VAL A 101 5.33 -15.89 11.59
C VAL A 101 6.26 -15.84 10.40
N ASP A 102 5.69 -15.58 9.21
CA ASP A 102 6.43 -15.42 7.96
C ASP A 102 5.67 -14.54 6.96
N ARG A 103 6.40 -13.90 6.04
CA ARG A 103 5.83 -12.97 5.06
C ARG A 103 6.56 -12.98 3.73
N VAL A 104 5.82 -13.10 2.65
CA VAL A 104 6.32 -12.84 1.29
C VAL A 104 6.00 -11.41 0.90
N ILE A 105 7.02 -10.62 0.61
CA ILE A 105 6.86 -9.31 -0.03
C ILE A 105 6.74 -9.55 -1.53
N ILE A 106 5.52 -9.46 -2.05
CA ILE A 106 5.17 -9.75 -3.43
C ILE A 106 5.92 -8.81 -4.39
N ALA A 107 6.32 -9.36 -5.55
CA ALA A 107 7.11 -8.66 -6.58
C ALA A 107 8.49 -8.15 -6.10
N ASN A 108 8.91 -8.51 -4.89
CA ASN A 108 10.27 -8.29 -4.42
C ASN A 108 11.13 -9.54 -4.71
N GLN A 109 12.04 -9.42 -5.66
CA GLN A 109 12.84 -10.55 -6.14
C GLN A 109 13.60 -11.29 -5.02
N ALA A 110 14.15 -10.57 -4.05
CA ALA A 110 14.89 -11.18 -2.93
C ALA A 110 13.95 -11.96 -2.00
N SER A 111 12.78 -11.39 -1.67
CA SER A 111 11.78 -12.04 -0.85
C SER A 111 11.21 -13.28 -1.55
N GLU A 112 10.80 -13.16 -2.81
CA GLU A 112 10.23 -14.28 -3.57
C GLU A 112 11.24 -15.42 -3.76
N LYS A 113 12.51 -15.10 -4.00
CA LYS A 113 13.59 -16.10 -4.08
C LYS A 113 13.82 -16.80 -2.72
N ALA A 114 13.80 -16.05 -1.62
CA ALA A 114 13.96 -16.62 -0.28
C ALA A 114 12.82 -17.61 0.08
N HIS A 115 11.62 -17.37 -0.47
CA HIS A 115 10.44 -18.23 -0.31
C HIS A 115 10.25 -19.23 -1.46
N LYS A 116 11.32 -19.55 -2.21
CA LYS A 116 11.33 -20.57 -3.26
C LYS A 116 10.17 -20.44 -4.25
N MET A 117 9.91 -19.23 -4.70
CA MET A 117 8.81 -18.93 -5.61
C MET A 117 8.91 -19.79 -6.87
N GLU A 118 7.79 -20.45 -7.20
CA GLU A 118 7.58 -21.14 -8.47
C GLU A 118 6.30 -20.62 -9.13
N ALA A 119 6.28 -20.55 -10.46
CA ALA A 119 5.13 -20.01 -11.18
C ALA A 119 5.03 -20.51 -12.61
N VAL A 120 3.80 -20.58 -13.11
CA VAL A 120 3.47 -20.86 -14.52
C VAL A 120 2.50 -19.81 -15.01
N SER A 121 2.77 -19.20 -16.16
CA SER A 121 1.95 -18.14 -16.77
C SER A 121 1.68 -16.97 -15.81
N SER A 122 2.66 -16.63 -14.97
CA SER A 122 2.56 -15.59 -13.95
C SER A 122 3.19 -14.29 -14.43
N SER A 123 2.63 -13.19 -13.98
CA SER A 123 3.16 -11.84 -14.13
C SER A 123 3.12 -11.07 -12.82
N SER A 124 3.93 -10.03 -12.70
CA SER A 124 3.93 -9.14 -11.54
C SER A 124 4.01 -7.69 -11.97
N GLY A 125 3.31 -6.84 -11.24
CA GLY A 125 3.52 -5.41 -11.27
C GLY A 125 4.58 -4.97 -10.27
N ARG A 126 4.42 -3.76 -9.76
CA ARG A 126 5.33 -3.18 -8.77
C ARG A 126 5.21 -3.88 -7.40
N ASP A 127 3.98 -4.25 -7.02
CA ASP A 127 3.63 -4.71 -5.67
C ASP A 127 2.51 -5.78 -5.66
N TRP A 128 2.25 -6.40 -6.80
CA TRP A 128 1.26 -7.46 -6.95
C TRP A 128 1.75 -8.55 -7.90
N ARG A 129 1.12 -9.73 -7.79
CA ARG A 129 1.33 -10.87 -8.68
C ARG A 129 0.01 -11.54 -9.03
N ASP A 130 -0.05 -12.01 -10.26
CA ASP A 130 -1.11 -12.89 -10.76
C ASP A 130 -0.53 -14.03 -11.63
N ALA A 131 -1.41 -14.97 -12.02
CA ALA A 131 -1.15 -15.96 -13.04
C ALA A 131 -2.39 -16.15 -13.92
N SER A 132 -2.19 -16.11 -15.24
CA SER A 132 -3.24 -16.17 -16.23
C SER A 132 -3.36 -17.56 -16.88
N LYS A 133 -4.39 -17.76 -17.72
CA LYS A 133 -4.56 -18.95 -18.57
C LYS A 133 -4.52 -20.27 -17.78
N GLY A 134 -5.12 -20.31 -16.60
CA GLY A 134 -5.08 -21.49 -15.75
C GLY A 134 -3.74 -21.73 -15.04
N GLY A 135 -2.83 -20.76 -15.07
CA GLY A 135 -1.53 -20.83 -14.41
C GLY A 135 -1.59 -20.71 -12.89
N TYR A 136 -0.44 -20.67 -12.28
CA TYR A 136 -0.30 -20.56 -10.82
C TYR A 136 0.97 -19.82 -10.41
N PHE A 137 1.04 -19.46 -9.15
CA PHE A 137 2.29 -19.14 -8.44
C PHE A 137 2.21 -19.66 -7.01
N MET A 138 3.38 -19.96 -6.42
CA MET A 138 3.45 -20.51 -5.07
C MET A 138 4.71 -20.08 -4.35
N TYR A 139 4.66 -20.21 -3.01
CA TYR A 139 5.74 -19.86 -2.09
C TYR A 139 5.85 -20.88 -0.99
N GLU A 140 7.06 -21.13 -0.49
CA GLU A 140 7.29 -21.84 0.76
C GLU A 140 7.30 -20.84 1.91
N LEU A 141 6.41 -21.00 2.88
CA LEU A 141 6.31 -20.17 4.08
C LEU A 141 6.54 -20.99 5.34
N LYS A 142 7.22 -20.38 6.30
CA LYS A 142 7.42 -20.95 7.64
C LYS A 142 6.09 -20.99 8.38
N VAL A 143 5.92 -22.06 9.18
CA VAL A 143 4.79 -22.25 10.09
C VAL A 143 5.29 -22.73 11.45
N LEU A 144 4.47 -22.57 12.48
CA LEU A 144 4.75 -23.05 13.83
C LEU A 144 4.06 -24.41 14.05
N PRO A 145 4.82 -25.49 14.35
CA PRO A 145 4.23 -26.80 14.61
C PRO A 145 3.22 -26.78 15.77
N GLY A 146 2.07 -27.40 15.58
CA GLY A 146 1.05 -27.56 16.63
C GLY A 146 0.34 -26.29 17.06
N VAL A 147 0.54 -25.17 16.35
CA VAL A 147 -0.12 -23.89 16.64
C VAL A 147 -1.16 -23.60 15.55
N LYS A 148 -2.36 -23.16 15.96
CA LYS A 148 -3.37 -22.69 15.02
C LYS A 148 -2.90 -21.40 14.33
N GLN A 149 -2.98 -21.35 13.02
CA GLN A 149 -2.46 -20.24 12.21
C GLN A 149 -3.45 -19.84 11.12
N LEU A 150 -3.32 -18.60 10.69
CA LEU A 150 -4.10 -18.00 9.61
C LEU A 150 -3.18 -17.65 8.43
N LEU A 151 -3.68 -17.86 7.22
CA LEU A 151 -3.12 -17.24 6.03
C LEU A 151 -3.80 -15.86 5.84
N CYS A 152 -3.02 -14.81 5.84
CA CYS A 152 -3.48 -13.45 5.57
C CYS A 152 -3.04 -13.04 4.17
N LEU A 153 -4.00 -12.70 3.33
CA LEU A 153 -3.78 -12.21 1.97
C LEU A 153 -4.22 -10.77 1.86
N GLN A 154 -3.46 -9.95 1.14
CA GLN A 154 -3.90 -8.62 0.74
C GLN A 154 -4.36 -8.65 -0.72
N LEU A 155 -5.58 -8.21 -0.95
CA LEU A 155 -6.30 -8.23 -2.22
C LEU A 155 -6.78 -6.83 -2.57
N LEU A 156 -7.10 -6.58 -3.85
CA LEU A 156 -7.69 -5.32 -4.31
C LEU A 156 -9.20 -5.47 -4.49
N GLY A 157 -9.96 -4.64 -3.80
CA GLY A 157 -11.43 -4.72 -3.83
C GLY A 157 -12.06 -4.34 -5.17
N SER A 158 -11.38 -3.56 -6.01
CA SER A 158 -11.85 -3.23 -7.36
C SER A 158 -11.49 -4.28 -8.42
N ASP A 159 -10.85 -5.39 -8.04
CA ASP A 159 -10.58 -6.48 -8.99
C ASP A 159 -11.88 -7.06 -9.56
N ALA A 160 -11.81 -7.43 -10.84
CA ALA A 160 -12.93 -7.98 -11.61
C ALA A 160 -12.43 -8.91 -12.72
N GLY A 161 -13.37 -9.49 -13.45
CA GLY A 161 -13.08 -10.37 -14.59
C GLY A 161 -13.02 -11.84 -14.21
N ASN A 162 -12.35 -12.68 -15.00
CA ASN A 162 -12.28 -14.13 -14.72
C ASN A 162 -11.21 -14.46 -13.68
N ARG A 163 -11.39 -13.97 -12.44
CA ARG A 163 -10.46 -14.14 -11.30
C ARG A 163 -11.04 -15.09 -10.26
N ILE A 164 -11.02 -16.39 -10.58
CA ILE A 164 -11.41 -17.45 -9.65
C ILE A 164 -10.23 -18.40 -9.51
N PHE A 165 -9.79 -18.63 -8.27
CA PHE A 165 -8.64 -19.45 -7.99
C PHE A 165 -8.76 -20.18 -6.64
N ASP A 166 -8.07 -21.30 -6.54
CA ASP A 166 -7.94 -22.04 -5.30
C ASP A 166 -6.65 -21.62 -4.58
N VAL A 167 -6.73 -21.53 -3.27
CA VAL A 167 -5.61 -21.46 -2.35
C VAL A 167 -5.34 -22.89 -1.84
N LEU A 168 -4.13 -23.37 -2.06
CA LEU A 168 -3.74 -24.72 -1.65
C LEU A 168 -2.58 -24.64 -0.64
N ILE A 169 -2.61 -25.52 0.35
CA ILE A 169 -1.49 -25.76 1.26
C ILE A 169 -0.96 -27.19 0.99
N ASP A 170 0.32 -27.28 0.59
CA ASP A 170 0.96 -28.54 0.20
C ASP A 170 0.11 -29.36 -0.80
N GLY A 171 -0.45 -28.69 -1.79
CA GLY A 171 -1.29 -29.27 -2.82
C GLY A 171 -2.74 -29.56 -2.41
N LYS A 172 -3.13 -29.36 -1.15
CA LYS A 172 -4.51 -29.53 -0.68
C LYS A 172 -5.26 -28.21 -0.77
N PRO A 173 -6.40 -28.14 -1.48
CA PRO A 173 -7.19 -26.91 -1.53
C PRO A 173 -7.84 -26.65 -0.16
N ILE A 174 -7.67 -25.41 0.35
CA ILE A 174 -8.26 -24.96 1.61
C ILE A 174 -9.34 -23.91 1.42
N GLN A 175 -9.27 -23.14 0.32
CA GLN A 175 -10.21 -22.06 0.02
C GLN A 175 -10.27 -21.79 -1.47
N THR A 176 -11.46 -21.52 -2.00
CA THR A 176 -11.64 -20.87 -3.31
C THR A 176 -11.89 -19.37 -3.10
N ILE A 177 -11.18 -18.54 -3.83
CA ILE A 177 -11.37 -17.09 -3.86
C ILE A 177 -11.99 -16.71 -5.20
N ASN A 178 -13.03 -15.90 -5.15
CA ASN A 178 -13.69 -15.32 -6.32
C ASN A 178 -13.59 -13.79 -6.27
N LEU A 179 -12.86 -13.22 -7.21
CA LEU A 179 -12.70 -11.78 -7.44
C LEU A 179 -13.26 -11.38 -8.81
N SER A 180 -14.24 -12.13 -9.33
CA SER A 180 -14.82 -11.85 -10.64
C SER A 180 -15.67 -10.59 -10.68
N THR A 181 -16.12 -10.13 -9.53
CA THR A 181 -16.87 -8.87 -9.34
C THR A 181 -16.21 -8.04 -8.25
N PRO A 182 -16.22 -6.71 -8.38
CA PRO A 182 -15.68 -5.83 -7.34
C PRO A 182 -16.33 -6.09 -5.98
N ASN A 183 -15.53 -5.97 -4.94
CA ASN A 183 -16.01 -6.10 -3.57
C ASN A 183 -16.84 -4.87 -3.18
N PRO A 184 -18.12 -5.01 -2.78
CA PRO A 184 -18.98 -3.86 -2.45
C PRO A 184 -18.56 -3.13 -1.17
N GLU A 185 -17.84 -3.80 -0.27
CA GLU A 185 -17.43 -3.24 1.02
C GLU A 185 -16.05 -2.57 0.96
N HIS A 186 -15.21 -2.94 -0.01
CA HIS A 186 -13.83 -2.48 -0.12
C HIS A 186 -13.50 -2.13 -1.58
N THR A 187 -13.23 -0.86 -1.87
CA THR A 187 -12.78 -0.42 -3.20
C THR A 187 -11.25 -0.43 -3.34
N GLY A 188 -10.53 -0.31 -2.23
CA GLY A 188 -9.06 -0.33 -2.16
C GLY A 188 -8.50 -1.68 -1.75
N LEU A 189 -7.27 -1.66 -1.26
CA LEU A 189 -6.63 -2.85 -0.71
C LEU A 189 -7.31 -3.26 0.61
N TYR A 190 -7.59 -4.55 0.75
CA TYR A 190 -8.17 -5.15 1.95
C TYR A 190 -7.50 -6.46 2.31
N ARG A 191 -7.64 -6.92 3.55
CA ARG A 191 -7.09 -8.18 4.03
C ARG A 191 -8.15 -9.26 4.09
N ARG A 192 -7.79 -10.45 3.65
CA ARG A 192 -8.59 -11.66 3.78
C ARG A 192 -7.83 -12.67 4.64
N TYR A 193 -8.50 -13.16 5.66
CA TYR A 193 -7.97 -14.17 6.59
C TYR A 193 -8.58 -15.52 6.26
N ILE A 194 -7.74 -16.56 6.19
CA ILE A 194 -8.12 -17.93 5.87
C ILE A 194 -7.53 -18.85 6.95
N ASP A 195 -8.38 -19.62 7.61
CA ASP A 195 -7.91 -20.62 8.56
C ASP A 195 -7.06 -21.67 7.84
N ILE A 196 -5.88 -21.97 8.35
CA ILE A 196 -5.08 -23.10 7.89
C ILE A 196 -5.49 -24.32 8.71
N PRO A 197 -6.04 -25.38 8.09
CA PRO A 197 -6.42 -26.57 8.82
C PRO A 197 -5.23 -27.21 9.55
N ASP A 198 -5.42 -27.65 10.79
CA ASP A 198 -4.37 -28.22 11.64
C ASP A 198 -3.65 -29.40 10.97
N ASN A 199 -4.38 -30.20 10.20
CA ASN A 199 -3.82 -31.35 9.44
C ASN A 199 -2.93 -30.91 8.25
N CYS A 200 -2.93 -29.65 7.86
CA CYS A 200 -2.01 -29.11 6.87
C CYS A 200 -0.67 -28.71 7.51
N ILE A 201 -0.67 -28.29 8.77
CA ILE A 201 0.52 -27.88 9.52
C ILE A 201 1.15 -29.09 10.22
N GLY A 202 0.44 -29.73 11.17
CA GLY A 202 0.96 -30.83 11.98
C GLY A 202 2.29 -30.44 12.67
N GLN A 203 3.32 -31.23 12.41
CA GLN A 203 4.68 -31.03 12.93
C GLN A 203 5.62 -30.32 11.93
N LYS A 204 5.10 -29.80 10.83
CA LYS A 204 5.90 -29.13 9.81
C LYS A 204 6.41 -27.77 10.30
N LYS A 205 7.56 -27.37 9.77
CA LYS A 205 8.17 -26.04 10.00
C LYS A 205 7.97 -25.08 8.81
N ALA A 206 7.52 -25.64 7.68
CA ALA A 206 7.19 -24.87 6.49
C ALA A 206 6.10 -25.60 5.69
N VAL A 207 5.34 -24.84 4.92
CA VAL A 207 4.32 -25.31 3.99
C VAL A 207 4.41 -24.56 2.67
N THR A 208 3.97 -25.19 1.59
CA THR A 208 3.82 -24.52 0.30
C THR A 208 2.43 -23.92 0.20
N VAL A 209 2.34 -22.61 -0.04
CA VAL A 209 1.09 -21.89 -0.34
C VAL A 209 1.03 -21.65 -1.84
N LYS A 210 0.04 -22.24 -2.51
CA LYS A 210 -0.16 -22.15 -3.96
C LYS A 210 -1.47 -21.44 -4.28
N PHE A 211 -1.41 -20.55 -5.27
CA PHE A 211 -2.56 -19.86 -5.86
C PHE A 211 -2.78 -20.41 -7.28
N GLN A 212 -3.79 -21.24 -7.45
CA GLN A 212 -4.07 -21.95 -8.70
C GLN A 212 -5.30 -21.40 -9.40
N ALA A 213 -5.14 -20.81 -10.58
CA ALA A 213 -6.27 -20.34 -11.38
C ALA A 213 -7.21 -21.48 -11.77
N LYS A 214 -8.52 -21.21 -11.73
CA LYS A 214 -9.58 -22.15 -12.14
C LYS A 214 -10.12 -21.80 -13.53
N ASN A 215 -10.65 -22.81 -14.22
CA ASN A 215 -11.41 -22.66 -15.46
C ASN A 215 -10.71 -21.84 -16.56
N GLY A 216 -9.38 -21.97 -16.67
CA GLY A 216 -8.60 -21.21 -17.64
C GLY A 216 -8.51 -19.69 -17.34
N GLY A 217 -9.00 -19.27 -16.17
CA GLY A 217 -8.99 -17.89 -15.72
C GLY A 217 -7.68 -17.43 -15.13
N MET A 218 -7.77 -16.59 -14.10
CA MET A 218 -6.65 -15.90 -13.46
C MET A 218 -6.61 -16.17 -11.95
N ALA A 219 -5.42 -16.41 -11.38
CA ALA A 219 -5.16 -16.41 -9.95
C ALA A 219 -4.50 -15.08 -9.54
N GLY A 220 -4.98 -14.45 -8.46
CA GLY A 220 -4.42 -13.16 -7.98
C GLY A 220 -5.32 -11.99 -8.43
N GLY A 221 -4.92 -10.70 -8.44
CA GLY A 221 -3.85 -9.97 -7.80
C GLY A 221 -3.65 -10.10 -6.30
N ILE A 222 -2.59 -10.72 -5.96
CA ILE A 222 -2.15 -10.81 -4.58
C ILE A 222 -1.11 -9.71 -4.32
N PHE A 223 -1.26 -8.96 -3.24
CA PHE A 223 -0.39 -7.84 -2.86
C PHE A 223 0.49 -8.15 -1.64
N ASP A 224 0.07 -9.05 -0.76
CA ASP A 224 0.84 -9.49 0.41
C ASP A 224 0.38 -10.89 0.83
N VAL A 225 1.32 -11.69 1.33
CA VAL A 225 1.06 -13.04 1.86
C VAL A 225 1.77 -13.20 3.19
N ARG A 226 1.01 -13.52 4.25
CA ARG A 226 1.56 -13.74 5.59
C ARG A 226 0.97 -14.98 6.23
N ILE A 227 1.77 -15.66 7.05
CA ILE A 227 1.30 -16.62 8.05
C ILE A 227 1.22 -15.88 9.39
N LEU A 228 0.09 -15.96 10.06
CA LEU A 228 -0.17 -15.34 11.36
C LEU A 228 -0.42 -16.43 12.42
N SER A 229 0.10 -16.20 13.61
CA SER A 229 -0.20 -16.98 14.82
C SER A 229 -1.20 -16.28 15.74
#